data_e82e56e6debb1b3f0aa697e91ae8d1e5
#
_entry.id   e82e56e6debb1b3f0aa697e91ae8d1e5
#
_cell.length_a   1.000
_cell.length_b   1.000
_cell.length_c   1.000
_cell.angle_alpha   90.00
_cell.angle_beta   90.00
_cell.angle_gamma   90.00
#
_symmetry.space_group_name_H-M   'P 1'
#
loop_
_entity.id
_entity.type
_entity.pdbx_description
1 polymer ?
#
loop_
_entity_poly.entity_id
_entity_poly.type
_entity_poly.pdbx_seq_one_letter_code
_entity_poly.pdbx_strand_id
1 'polypeptide(L)'
;DEIKAVNAAGEKVSKNKAAMDNVMLALKNRNIWLVSFNVFSVYCVYCGLTYFIPFLKDLYAIPAVLVGAYGIINQYALKMLGGPVGGYLTDKVFHSATKYLRVVFVITGTALAVFAFLPHSHMNVYFGMLMTLSIGACVFSMRAIFFAPMDEIHVPREITGSAMSLGSFIGYLPGAFLYSIYGSILDHNPGISGYRIV
;
A
#
# COMPACT_ATOMS: atom_id res chain seq x y z
N ASP A 1 37.65 25.20 23.23
CA ASP A 1 36.22 25.10 22.87
C ASP A 1 35.95 25.46 21.41
N GLU A 2 36.62 26.47 20.81
CA GLU A 2 36.48 26.85 19.40
C GLU A 2 36.94 25.75 18.43
N ILE A 3 38.04 25.06 18.72
CA ILE A 3 38.56 23.97 17.88
C ILE A 3 37.58 22.77 17.86
N LYS A 4 36.93 22.48 18.99
CA LYS A 4 35.91 21.45 19.05
C LYS A 4 34.65 21.83 18.24
N ALA A 5 34.25 23.09 18.26
CA ALA A 5 33.14 23.61 17.49
C ALA A 5 33.41 23.58 15.99
N VAL A 6 34.62 23.96 15.56
CA VAL A 6 35.06 23.93 14.14
C VAL A 6 35.12 22.48 13.63
N ASN A 7 35.67 21.53 14.44
CA ASN A 7 35.72 20.11 14.07
C ASN A 7 34.34 19.50 13.99
N ALA A 8 33.44 19.83 14.92
CA ALA A 8 32.05 19.36 14.89
C ALA A 8 31.25 19.94 13.68
N ALA A 9 31.51 21.17 13.30
CA ALA A 9 30.93 21.80 12.10
C ALA A 9 31.46 21.15 10.83
N GLY A 10 32.78 20.92 10.73
CA GLY A 10 33.39 20.22 9.62
C GLY A 10 32.90 18.78 9.44
N GLU A 11 32.73 18.06 10.55
CA GLU A 11 32.19 16.71 10.54
C GLU A 11 30.71 16.68 10.10
N LYS A 12 29.88 17.63 10.53
CA LYS A 12 28.50 17.79 10.07
C LYS A 12 28.41 18.09 8.57
N VAL A 13 29.25 18.98 8.05
CA VAL A 13 29.29 19.32 6.62
C VAL A 13 29.69 18.09 5.80
N SER A 14 30.68 17.32 6.25
CA SER A 14 31.09 16.07 5.58
C SER A 14 29.98 15.01 5.59
N LYS A 15 29.28 14.83 6.71
CA LYS A 15 28.13 13.89 6.82
C LYS A 15 26.96 14.30 5.93
N ASN A 16 26.64 15.59 5.86
CA ASN A 16 25.57 16.09 4.99
C ASN A 16 25.91 15.91 3.51
N LYS A 17 27.17 16.12 3.11
CA LYS A 17 27.61 15.87 1.74
C LYS A 17 27.48 14.38 1.39
N ALA A 18 27.96 13.49 2.24
CA ALA A 18 27.83 12.05 2.04
C ALA A 18 26.36 11.60 1.96
N ALA A 19 25.49 12.16 2.79
CA ALA A 19 24.05 11.89 2.73
C ALA A 19 23.43 12.33 1.40
N MET A 20 23.81 13.51 0.88
CA MET A 20 23.34 14.01 -0.41
C MET A 20 23.85 13.14 -1.57
N ASP A 21 25.11 12.73 -1.53
CA ASP A 21 25.69 11.84 -2.54
C ASP A 21 24.95 10.46 -2.54
N ASN A 22 24.61 9.92 -1.37
CA ASN A 22 23.84 8.70 -1.25
C ASN A 22 22.42 8.83 -1.80
N VAL A 23 21.75 9.97 -1.58
CA VAL A 23 20.43 10.25 -2.20
C VAL A 23 20.57 10.33 -3.73
N MET A 24 21.61 10.99 -4.22
CA MET A 24 21.85 11.10 -5.67
C MET A 24 22.13 9.73 -6.31
N LEU A 25 22.87 8.86 -5.63
CA LEU A 25 23.10 7.47 -6.07
C LEU A 25 21.79 6.66 -6.07
N ALA A 26 20.95 6.81 -5.04
CA ALA A 26 19.65 6.16 -4.99
C ALA A 26 18.74 6.61 -6.13
N LEU A 27 18.69 7.92 -6.43
CA LEU A 27 17.93 8.50 -7.55
C LEU A 27 18.37 7.98 -8.93
N LYS A 28 19.64 7.67 -9.10
CA LYS A 28 20.19 7.13 -10.36
C LYS A 28 19.92 5.63 -10.54
N ASN A 29 19.55 4.93 -9.49
CA ASN A 29 19.35 3.47 -9.54
C ASN A 29 17.94 3.11 -10.01
N ARG A 30 17.84 2.59 -11.24
CA ARG A 30 16.56 2.16 -11.86
C ARG A 30 15.79 1.15 -11.01
N ASN A 31 16.47 0.23 -10.35
CA ASN A 31 15.82 -0.82 -9.55
C ASN A 31 15.11 -0.23 -8.33
N ILE A 32 15.69 0.80 -7.71
CA ILE A 32 15.06 1.51 -6.59
C ILE A 32 13.76 2.17 -7.05
N TRP A 33 13.73 2.78 -8.23
CA TRP A 33 12.51 3.34 -8.82
C TRP A 33 11.44 2.26 -9.06
N LEU A 34 11.81 1.10 -9.60
CA LEU A 34 10.87 0.01 -9.84
C LEU A 34 10.24 -0.49 -8.54
N VAL A 35 11.02 -0.66 -7.47
CA VAL A 35 10.48 -1.02 -6.16
C VAL A 35 9.62 0.09 -5.58
N SER A 36 10.03 1.35 -5.72
CA SER A 36 9.23 2.50 -5.27
C SER A 36 7.87 2.58 -5.97
N PHE A 37 7.83 2.33 -7.28
CA PHE A 37 6.57 2.23 -8.03
C PHE A 37 5.72 1.03 -7.63
N ASN A 38 6.34 -0.10 -7.26
CA ASN A 38 5.60 -1.22 -6.70
C ASN A 38 4.94 -0.83 -5.37
N VAL A 39 5.67 -0.16 -4.47
CA VAL A 39 5.11 0.37 -3.21
C VAL A 39 3.97 1.35 -3.49
N PHE A 40 4.16 2.29 -4.42
CA PHE A 40 3.14 3.24 -4.87
C PHE A 40 1.86 2.51 -5.33
N SER A 41 1.99 1.49 -6.18
CA SER A 41 0.86 0.73 -6.71
C SER A 41 0.09 -0.02 -5.62
N VAL A 42 0.79 -0.69 -4.69
CA VAL A 42 0.16 -1.32 -3.52
C VAL A 42 -0.59 -0.28 -2.68
N TYR A 43 0.00 0.89 -2.51
CA TYR A 43 -0.60 1.95 -1.70
C TYR A 43 -1.82 2.59 -2.36
N CYS A 44 -1.85 2.68 -3.70
CA CYS A 44 -3.04 3.08 -4.45
C CYS A 44 -4.23 2.17 -4.13
N VAL A 45 -4.04 0.85 -4.26
CA VAL A 45 -5.11 -0.12 -3.95
C VAL A 45 -5.50 -0.05 -2.46
N TYR A 46 -4.54 0.13 -1.57
CA TYR A 46 -4.80 0.31 -0.15
C TYR A 46 -5.69 1.53 0.15
N CYS A 47 -5.47 2.66 -0.52
CA CYS A 47 -6.33 3.85 -0.36
C CYS A 47 -7.79 3.55 -0.75
N GLY A 48 -8.00 2.72 -1.78
CA GLY A 48 -9.34 2.30 -2.22
C GLY A 48 -10.09 1.47 -1.18
N LEU A 49 -9.41 0.70 -0.32
CA LEU A 49 -10.07 -0.12 0.71
C LEU A 49 -10.95 0.70 1.68
N THR A 50 -10.61 1.96 1.89
CA THR A 50 -11.37 2.86 2.78
C THR A 50 -12.81 3.04 2.31
N TYR A 51 -13.04 2.93 1.00
CA TYR A 51 -14.35 3.12 0.39
C TYR A 51 -15.24 1.87 0.42
N PHE A 52 -14.74 0.70 0.84
CA PHE A 52 -15.57 -0.48 1.01
C PHE A 52 -16.64 -0.32 2.11
N ILE A 53 -16.34 0.42 3.16
CA ILE A 53 -17.32 0.67 4.24
C ILE A 53 -18.47 1.55 3.74
N PRO A 54 -18.24 2.75 3.15
CA PRO A 54 -19.30 3.52 2.52
C PRO A 54 -20.07 2.73 1.45
N PHE A 55 -19.35 2.01 0.58
CA PHE A 55 -19.95 1.16 -0.45
C PHE A 55 -20.98 0.19 0.12
N LEU A 56 -20.60 -0.58 1.15
CA LEU A 56 -21.50 -1.55 1.78
C LEU A 56 -22.69 -0.86 2.46
N LYS A 57 -22.48 0.31 3.07
CA LYS A 57 -23.53 1.08 3.71
C LYS A 57 -24.52 1.63 2.70
N ASP A 58 -24.04 2.24 1.63
CA ASP A 58 -24.87 2.97 0.67
C ASP A 58 -25.66 2.02 -0.25
N LEU A 59 -25.07 0.87 -0.64
CA LEU A 59 -25.72 -0.06 -1.54
C LEU A 59 -26.57 -1.12 -0.85
N TYR A 60 -26.16 -1.57 0.34
CA TYR A 60 -26.83 -2.66 1.02
C TYR A 60 -27.60 -2.23 2.27
N ALA A 61 -27.58 -0.94 2.61
CA ALA A 61 -28.24 -0.37 3.79
C ALA A 61 -28.01 -1.22 5.08
N ILE A 62 -26.77 -1.68 5.26
CA ILE A 62 -26.42 -2.57 6.37
C ILE A 62 -26.58 -1.89 7.72
N PRO A 63 -27.08 -2.60 8.76
CA PRO A 63 -27.21 -2.04 10.10
C PRO A 63 -25.88 -1.52 10.66
N ALA A 64 -25.92 -0.42 11.42
CA ALA A 64 -24.71 0.22 11.99
C ALA A 64 -23.82 -0.74 12.79
N VAL A 65 -24.41 -1.74 13.45
CA VAL A 65 -23.66 -2.79 14.19
C VAL A 65 -22.80 -3.63 13.26
N LEU A 66 -23.33 -4.03 12.09
CA LEU A 66 -22.58 -4.80 11.10
C LEU A 66 -21.50 -3.95 10.43
N VAL A 67 -21.76 -2.66 10.19
CA VAL A 67 -20.75 -1.71 9.69
C VAL A 67 -19.59 -1.61 10.67
N GLY A 68 -19.89 -1.49 11.96
CA GLY A 68 -18.88 -1.41 13.01
C GLY A 68 -18.05 -2.70 13.10
N ALA A 69 -18.71 -3.86 13.14
CA ALA A 69 -18.03 -5.17 13.18
C ALA A 69 -17.15 -5.39 11.94
N TYR A 70 -17.67 -5.09 10.75
CA TYR A 70 -16.90 -5.14 9.50
C TYR A 70 -15.67 -4.22 9.55
N GLY A 71 -15.86 -2.96 9.99
CA GLY A 71 -14.77 -1.99 10.12
C GLY A 71 -13.66 -2.49 11.05
N ILE A 72 -14.02 -3.07 12.20
CA ILE A 72 -13.06 -3.65 13.15
C ILE A 72 -12.27 -4.79 12.49
N ILE A 73 -12.97 -5.74 11.85
CA ILE A 73 -12.31 -6.87 11.18
C ILE A 73 -11.39 -6.37 10.07
N ASN A 74 -11.89 -5.48 9.20
CA ASN A 74 -11.14 -4.96 8.07
C ASN A 74 -9.91 -4.15 8.50
N GLN A 75 -10.07 -3.20 9.43
CA GLN A 75 -8.99 -2.27 9.79
C GLN A 75 -8.00 -2.83 10.82
N TYR A 76 -8.42 -3.72 11.70
CA TYR A 76 -7.58 -4.21 12.78
C TYR A 76 -7.18 -5.68 12.59
N ALA A 77 -8.13 -6.59 12.41
CA ALA A 77 -7.81 -8.01 12.32
C ALA A 77 -6.99 -8.33 11.06
N LEU A 78 -7.44 -7.88 9.89
CA LEU A 78 -6.73 -8.12 8.63
C LEU A 78 -5.37 -7.42 8.58
N LYS A 79 -5.28 -6.20 9.11
CA LYS A 79 -4.03 -5.47 9.19
C LYS A 79 -3.02 -6.15 10.12
N MET A 80 -3.47 -6.68 11.27
CA MET A 80 -2.64 -7.41 12.21
C MET A 80 -2.16 -8.75 11.64
N LEU A 81 -3.03 -9.47 10.93
CA LEU A 81 -2.71 -10.77 10.33
C LEU A 81 -1.91 -10.64 9.02
N GLY A 82 -2.00 -9.51 8.33
CA GLY A 82 -1.33 -9.28 7.05
C GLY A 82 0.19 -9.49 7.11
N GLY A 83 0.85 -9.05 8.19
CA GLY A 83 2.28 -9.23 8.41
C GLY A 83 2.69 -10.70 8.52
N PRO A 84 2.20 -11.45 9.50
CA PRO A 84 2.52 -12.88 9.67
C PRO A 84 2.16 -13.72 8.44
N VAL A 85 0.99 -13.48 7.82
CA VAL A 85 0.54 -14.22 6.64
C VAL A 85 1.40 -13.87 5.42
N GLY A 86 1.60 -12.58 5.14
CA GLY A 86 2.43 -12.13 4.02
C GLY A 86 3.87 -12.59 4.14
N GLY A 87 4.47 -12.46 5.34
CA GLY A 87 5.82 -12.94 5.62
C GLY A 87 5.94 -14.45 5.43
N TYR A 88 5.05 -15.24 6.05
CA TYR A 88 5.06 -16.70 5.91
C TYR A 88 4.95 -17.16 4.45
N LEU A 89 4.01 -16.58 3.69
CA LEU A 89 3.83 -16.93 2.29
C LEU A 89 5.05 -16.55 1.46
N THR A 90 5.62 -15.37 1.70
CA THR A 90 6.83 -14.91 1.02
C THR A 90 8.01 -15.85 1.28
N ASP A 91 8.25 -16.22 2.53
CA ASP A 91 9.45 -16.98 2.92
C ASP A 91 9.33 -18.47 2.65
N LYS A 92 8.14 -19.05 2.90
CA LYS A 92 7.95 -20.52 2.86
C LYS A 92 7.36 -21.04 1.56
N VAL A 93 6.56 -20.22 0.86
CA VAL A 93 5.85 -20.67 -0.35
C VAL A 93 6.51 -20.10 -1.61
N PHE A 94 6.69 -18.79 -1.66
CA PHE A 94 7.18 -18.11 -2.85
C PHE A 94 8.70 -17.96 -2.88
N HIS A 95 9.37 -17.98 -1.73
CA HIS A 95 10.81 -17.76 -1.58
C HIS A 95 11.32 -16.47 -2.24
N SER A 96 10.41 -15.49 -2.47
CA SER A 96 10.72 -14.19 -3.07
C SER A 96 9.56 -13.24 -2.87
N ALA A 97 9.83 -12.06 -2.32
CA ALA A 97 8.85 -11.01 -2.13
C ALA A 97 8.31 -10.49 -3.47
N THR A 98 9.16 -10.34 -4.46
CA THR A 98 8.78 -9.90 -5.81
C THR A 98 7.82 -10.87 -6.49
N LYS A 99 8.08 -12.19 -6.39
CA LYS A 99 7.18 -13.22 -6.95
C LYS A 99 5.83 -13.22 -6.23
N TYR A 100 5.84 -13.18 -4.91
CA TYR A 100 4.63 -13.11 -4.10
C TYR A 100 3.78 -11.89 -4.47
N LEU A 101 4.37 -10.70 -4.46
CA LEU A 101 3.68 -9.46 -4.80
C LEU A 101 3.06 -9.51 -6.19
N ARG A 102 3.78 -10.04 -7.19
CA ARG A 102 3.26 -10.20 -8.56
C ARG A 102 1.99 -11.05 -8.59
N VAL A 103 2.03 -12.22 -7.94
CA VAL A 103 0.89 -13.15 -7.92
C VAL A 103 -0.29 -12.53 -7.18
N VAL A 104 -0.08 -11.97 -6.00
CA VAL A 104 -1.16 -11.38 -5.21
C VAL A 104 -1.72 -10.13 -5.86
N PHE A 105 -0.91 -9.34 -6.59
CA PHE A 105 -1.40 -8.23 -7.40
C PHE A 105 -2.37 -8.69 -8.50
N VAL A 106 -2.02 -9.75 -9.23
CA VAL A 106 -2.90 -10.30 -10.26
C VAL A 106 -4.20 -10.82 -9.64
N ILE A 107 -4.12 -11.55 -8.53
CA ILE A 107 -5.30 -12.05 -7.80
C ILE A 107 -6.17 -10.88 -7.34
N THR A 108 -5.58 -9.88 -6.70
CA THR A 108 -6.31 -8.71 -6.19
C THR A 108 -6.95 -7.91 -7.33
N GLY A 109 -6.21 -7.65 -8.40
CA GLY A 109 -6.72 -6.94 -9.57
C GLY A 109 -7.87 -7.69 -10.26
N THR A 110 -7.75 -9.01 -10.39
CA THR A 110 -8.83 -9.86 -10.93
C THR A 110 -10.04 -9.84 -10.01
N ALA A 111 -9.84 -9.97 -8.69
CA ALA A 111 -10.93 -9.93 -7.72
C ALA A 111 -11.65 -8.57 -7.72
N LEU A 112 -10.92 -7.46 -7.81
CA LEU A 112 -11.50 -6.12 -7.94
C LEU A 112 -12.29 -5.97 -9.24
N ALA A 113 -11.74 -6.43 -10.37
CA ALA A 113 -12.42 -6.38 -11.66
C ALA A 113 -13.71 -7.21 -11.62
N VAL A 114 -13.65 -8.44 -11.13
CA VAL A 114 -14.84 -9.28 -10.96
C VAL A 114 -15.86 -8.58 -10.06
N PHE A 115 -15.43 -8.06 -8.92
CA PHE A 115 -16.30 -7.35 -7.99
C PHE A 115 -16.97 -6.11 -8.62
N ALA A 116 -16.24 -5.33 -9.41
CA ALA A 116 -16.77 -4.13 -10.09
C ALA A 116 -17.88 -4.46 -11.12
N PHE A 117 -17.77 -5.61 -11.80
CA PHE A 117 -18.74 -6.03 -12.83
C PHE A 117 -19.92 -6.87 -12.29
N LEU A 118 -19.89 -7.28 -11.03
CA LEU A 118 -21.00 -8.03 -10.43
C LEU A 118 -22.31 -7.22 -10.38
N PRO A 119 -23.47 -7.86 -10.57
CA PRO A 119 -24.78 -7.20 -10.43
C PRO A 119 -25.13 -7.06 -8.93
N HIS A 120 -24.68 -5.97 -8.31
CA HIS A 120 -24.84 -5.73 -6.86
C HIS A 120 -26.30 -5.65 -6.38
N SER A 121 -27.25 -5.33 -7.27
CA SER A 121 -28.67 -5.22 -6.95
C SER A 121 -29.31 -6.52 -6.48
N HIS A 122 -28.75 -7.67 -6.84
CA HIS A 122 -29.25 -9.00 -6.47
C HIS A 122 -28.28 -9.79 -5.57
N MET A 123 -27.18 -9.16 -5.15
CA MET A 123 -26.15 -9.85 -4.39
C MET A 123 -26.45 -9.81 -2.89
N ASN A 124 -26.23 -10.96 -2.22
CA ASN A 124 -26.38 -11.03 -0.77
C ASN A 124 -25.28 -10.18 -0.10
N VAL A 125 -25.65 -9.35 0.88
CA VAL A 125 -24.74 -8.46 1.61
C VAL A 125 -23.55 -9.21 2.24
N TYR A 126 -23.80 -10.40 2.78
CA TYR A 126 -22.74 -11.21 3.39
C TYR A 126 -21.70 -11.67 2.37
N PHE A 127 -22.12 -11.93 1.13
CA PHE A 127 -21.21 -12.25 0.04
C PHE A 127 -20.37 -11.03 -0.35
N GLY A 128 -20.99 -9.85 -0.43
CA GLY A 128 -20.27 -8.57 -0.65
C GLY A 128 -19.24 -8.29 0.45
N MET A 129 -19.61 -8.48 1.71
CA MET A 129 -18.70 -8.35 2.85
C MET A 129 -17.54 -9.34 2.77
N LEU A 130 -17.79 -10.61 2.43
CA LEU A 130 -16.76 -11.64 2.31
C LEU A 130 -15.78 -11.32 1.17
N MET A 131 -16.29 -10.89 0.01
CA MET A 131 -15.46 -10.51 -1.14
C MET A 131 -14.56 -9.33 -0.80
N THR A 132 -15.10 -8.27 -0.21
CA THR A 132 -14.32 -7.07 0.17
C THR A 132 -13.32 -7.37 1.28
N LEU A 133 -13.64 -8.24 2.26
CA LEU A 133 -12.69 -8.70 3.27
C LEU A 133 -11.56 -9.54 2.63
N SER A 134 -11.88 -10.39 1.66
CA SER A 134 -10.87 -11.20 0.96
C SER A 134 -9.89 -10.31 0.17
N ILE A 135 -10.42 -9.31 -0.54
CA ILE A 135 -9.60 -8.29 -1.22
C ILE A 135 -8.74 -7.54 -0.20
N GLY A 136 -9.35 -7.11 0.92
CA GLY A 136 -8.64 -6.45 2.02
C GLY A 136 -7.49 -7.30 2.57
N ALA A 137 -7.71 -8.59 2.79
CA ALA A 137 -6.68 -9.52 3.26
C ALA A 137 -5.48 -9.59 2.30
N CYS A 138 -5.74 -9.68 0.99
CA CYS A 138 -4.69 -9.64 -0.03
C CYS A 138 -3.90 -8.32 0.02
N VAL A 139 -4.59 -7.18 0.09
CA VAL A 139 -3.95 -5.87 0.12
C VAL A 139 -3.12 -5.66 1.39
N PHE A 140 -3.64 -6.04 2.57
CA PHE A 140 -2.88 -5.92 3.82
C PHE A 140 -1.66 -6.84 3.85
N SER A 141 -1.74 -8.04 3.27
CA SER A 141 -0.59 -8.94 3.17
C SER A 141 0.48 -8.39 2.23
N MET A 142 0.10 -7.80 1.08
CA MET A 142 1.05 -7.10 0.20
C MET A 142 1.68 -5.89 0.89
N ARG A 143 0.87 -5.09 1.61
CA ARG A 143 1.35 -3.90 2.31
C ARG A 143 2.37 -4.22 3.40
N ALA A 144 2.27 -5.38 4.02
CA ALA A 144 3.21 -5.79 5.06
C ALA A 144 4.64 -6.04 4.51
N ILE A 145 4.75 -6.43 3.25
CA ILE A 145 6.03 -6.85 2.64
C ILE A 145 6.45 -6.03 1.42
N PHE A 146 5.73 -4.96 1.08
CA PHE A 146 5.96 -4.20 -0.17
C PHE A 146 7.34 -3.53 -0.28
N PHE A 147 8.09 -3.39 0.83
CA PHE A 147 9.48 -2.95 0.84
C PHE A 147 10.49 -4.11 0.74
N ALA A 148 10.08 -5.36 1.00
CA ALA A 148 11.00 -6.50 0.96
C ALA A 148 11.73 -6.68 -0.40
N PRO A 149 11.18 -6.30 -1.57
CA PRO A 149 11.94 -6.29 -2.81
C PRO A 149 13.19 -5.39 -2.81
N MET A 150 13.30 -4.41 -1.89
CA MET A 150 14.54 -3.62 -1.75
C MET A 150 15.74 -4.48 -1.34
N ASP A 151 15.51 -5.51 -0.51
CA ASP A 151 16.56 -6.46 -0.10
C ASP A 151 16.92 -7.39 -1.27
N GLU A 152 15.95 -7.78 -2.10
CA GLU A 152 16.18 -8.66 -3.26
C GLU A 152 17.00 -8.00 -4.36
N ILE A 153 16.93 -6.67 -4.52
CA ILE A 153 17.73 -5.93 -5.51
C ILE A 153 19.16 -5.61 -5.03
N HIS A 154 19.56 -6.13 -3.86
CA HIS A 154 20.93 -6.01 -3.30
C HIS A 154 21.41 -4.54 -3.26
N VAL A 155 20.60 -3.66 -2.72
CA VAL A 155 20.99 -2.25 -2.52
C VAL A 155 22.24 -2.19 -1.63
N PRO A 156 23.32 -1.47 -2.03
CA PRO A 156 24.48 -1.27 -1.16
C PRO A 156 24.11 -0.70 0.20
N ARG A 157 24.72 -1.21 1.27
CA ARG A 157 24.38 -0.81 2.65
C ARG A 157 24.49 0.68 2.89
N GLU A 158 25.43 1.33 2.22
CA GLU A 158 25.71 2.77 2.34
C GLU A 158 24.53 3.62 1.87
N ILE A 159 23.78 3.16 0.86
CA ILE A 159 22.65 3.91 0.28
C ILE A 159 21.29 3.33 0.68
N THR A 160 21.23 2.24 1.47
CA THR A 160 19.96 1.58 1.86
C THR A 160 18.99 2.57 2.53
N GLY A 161 19.48 3.40 3.46
CA GLY A 161 18.65 4.41 4.11
C GLY A 161 18.05 5.42 3.12
N SER A 162 18.84 5.90 2.17
CA SER A 162 18.39 6.83 1.12
C SER A 162 17.42 6.15 0.16
N ALA A 163 17.64 4.87 -0.19
CA ALA A 163 16.75 4.09 -1.03
C ALA A 163 15.38 3.87 -0.36
N MET A 164 15.37 3.52 0.92
CA MET A 164 14.13 3.36 1.70
C MET A 164 13.38 4.68 1.86
N SER A 165 14.08 5.79 2.08
CA SER A 165 13.48 7.13 2.17
C SER A 165 12.84 7.54 0.84
N LEU A 166 13.54 7.33 -0.28
CA LEU A 166 13.01 7.60 -1.62
C LEU A 166 11.80 6.71 -1.93
N GLY A 167 11.91 5.42 -1.62
CA GLY A 167 10.82 4.45 -1.78
C GLY A 167 9.60 4.82 -0.96
N SER A 168 9.79 5.27 0.27
CA SER A 168 8.70 5.74 1.14
C SER A 168 8.07 7.02 0.60
N PHE A 169 8.88 8.00 0.19
CA PHE A 169 8.38 9.25 -0.36
C PHE A 169 7.49 9.02 -1.59
N ILE A 170 7.97 8.26 -2.57
CA ILE A 170 7.21 7.93 -3.77
C ILE A 170 6.03 7.03 -3.42
N GLY A 171 6.27 6.00 -2.62
CA GLY A 171 5.27 4.98 -2.28
C GLY A 171 4.05 5.52 -1.54
N TYR A 172 4.21 6.54 -0.69
CA TYR A 172 3.09 7.14 0.06
C TYR A 172 2.46 8.36 -0.61
N LEU A 173 3.00 8.82 -1.76
CA LEU A 173 2.39 9.91 -2.54
C LEU A 173 0.90 9.74 -2.83
N PRO A 174 0.37 8.54 -3.15
CA PRO A 174 -1.05 8.35 -3.40
C PRO A 174 -1.95 8.85 -2.26
N GLY A 175 -1.52 8.71 -1.02
CA GLY A 175 -2.25 9.19 0.16
C GLY A 175 -2.46 10.70 0.19
N ALA A 176 -1.63 11.46 -0.51
CA ALA A 176 -1.74 12.91 -0.57
C ALA A 176 -2.85 13.40 -1.52
N PHE A 177 -3.19 12.64 -2.56
CA PHE A 177 -4.12 13.10 -3.59
C PHE A 177 -5.28 12.13 -3.91
N LEU A 178 -5.10 10.82 -3.75
CA LEU A 178 -6.14 9.85 -4.14
C LEU A 178 -7.44 10.00 -3.37
N TYR A 179 -7.38 10.30 -2.07
CA TYR A 179 -8.61 10.51 -1.29
C TYR A 179 -9.45 11.66 -1.83
N SER A 180 -8.82 12.76 -2.26
CA SER A 180 -9.52 13.89 -2.88
C SER A 180 -10.10 13.52 -4.25
N ILE A 181 -9.35 12.76 -5.05
CA ILE A 181 -9.81 12.27 -6.36
C ILE A 181 -10.99 11.33 -6.19
N TYR A 182 -10.89 10.33 -5.31
CA TYR A 182 -11.97 9.37 -5.06
C TYR A 182 -13.22 10.04 -4.49
N GLY A 183 -13.06 10.98 -3.54
CA GLY A 183 -14.17 11.79 -3.04
C GLY A 183 -14.87 12.54 -4.16
N SER A 184 -14.12 13.26 -4.98
CA SER A 184 -14.67 14.01 -6.12
C SER A 184 -15.38 13.10 -7.14
N ILE A 185 -14.85 11.89 -7.42
CA ILE A 185 -15.51 10.93 -8.30
C ILE A 185 -16.86 10.50 -7.72
N LEU A 186 -16.93 10.20 -6.43
CA LEU A 186 -18.17 9.78 -5.77
C LEU A 186 -19.20 10.91 -5.70
N ASP A 187 -18.76 12.15 -5.49
CA ASP A 187 -19.64 13.32 -5.46
C ASP A 187 -20.30 13.59 -6.82
N HIS A 188 -19.54 13.38 -7.91
CA HIS A 188 -20.06 13.58 -9.28
C HIS A 188 -20.79 12.34 -9.85
N ASN A 189 -20.57 11.16 -9.29
CA ASN A 189 -21.16 9.92 -9.76
C ASN A 189 -21.82 9.16 -8.58
N PRO A 190 -23.00 9.59 -8.12
CA PRO A 190 -23.65 8.94 -6.99
C PRO A 190 -24.04 7.49 -7.28
N GLY A 191 -23.99 6.67 -6.24
CA GLY A 191 -24.38 5.27 -6.30
C GLY A 191 -23.28 4.35 -6.87
N ILE A 192 -23.71 3.23 -7.44
CA ILE A 192 -22.85 2.13 -7.90
C ILE A 192 -21.80 2.54 -8.95
N SER A 193 -22.14 3.50 -9.81
CA SER A 193 -21.26 3.97 -10.90
C SER A 193 -19.99 4.63 -10.34
N GLY A 194 -20.12 5.45 -9.31
CA GLY A 194 -18.97 6.07 -8.66
C GLY A 194 -18.04 5.05 -8.00
N TYR A 195 -18.61 4.08 -7.28
CA TYR A 195 -17.82 3.01 -6.64
C TYR A 195 -17.12 2.07 -7.64
N ARG A 196 -17.62 1.95 -8.88
CA ARG A 196 -16.94 1.18 -9.93
C ARG A 196 -15.72 1.87 -10.51
N ILE A 197 -15.67 3.19 -10.40
CA ILE A 197 -14.56 4.00 -10.92
C ILE A 197 -13.45 4.12 -9.87
N VAL A 198 -13.78 4.16 -8.58
CA VAL A 198 -12.87 4.21 -7.44
C VAL A 198 -12.24 2.85 -7.16
#